data_9282691a14442320fb877f39914030f8
#
_entry.id   9282691a14442320fb877f39914030f8
#
_cell.length_a   1.000
_cell.length_b   1.000
_cell.length_c   1.000
_cell.angle_alpha   90.00
_cell.angle_beta   90.00
_cell.angle_gamma   90.00
#
_symmetry.space_group_name_H-M   'P 1'
#
loop_
_entity.id
_entity.type
_entity.pdbx_description
1 polymer ?
#
loop_
_entity_poly.entity_id
_entity_poly.type
_entity_poly.pdbx_seq_one_letter_code
_entity_poly.pdbx_strand_id
1 'polypeptide(L)'
;MKSTTRTTMMAMAAIGTLAVSSCGFGGDTSAGSEGDTTIDMLVPSYSDDTRALWEGVIEDFEAANEGVTVDLQIESWENLESVLQTKIQAGEAPEIYNGGAFSAFASEGLLYPAEDVASADTLDDFQESFAVNESFEGTQYALPLLASARALFYNQDLFDAAGVEAPPTTWEEMHDAAEKITATGTPGYGMPLGSEEAQGEALIWFAGNGGGFGDESTITVDTPENLEAAEFMKQMITDGLTQPDPGATQRTPMLNVFLQGRIGMVYALPQTVGQIEEANPDLNYGIANVPTNTGEPATLGVADRLMAFRNDESKQEAITSFMDFFFADDQYVDWVQTEGFLPTTKSGAEAMASDETLQPFLEMLPAAEFYPTSNPAWNATDGAFKSLMGLLETQDPASVLEQIQARADAAS
;
A
#
# COMPACT_ATOMS: atom_id res chain seq x y z
N MET A 1 16.52 -55.43 40.58
CA MET A 1 16.25 -55.30 42.01
C MET A 1 15.20 -54.22 42.11
N LYS A 2 13.94 -54.61 42.36
CA LYS A 2 13.07 -54.28 43.52
C LYS A 2 12.87 -52.76 43.65
N SER A 3 11.67 -52.16 43.70
CA SER A 3 10.40 -52.59 44.29
C SER A 3 9.29 -51.67 43.85
N THR A 4 8.18 -52.24 43.50
CA THR A 4 6.80 -51.78 43.45
C THR A 4 6.33 -51.09 44.75
N THR A 5 5.49 -50.06 44.68
CA THR A 5 4.35 -49.99 45.65
C THR A 5 3.18 -49.26 44.98
N ARG A 6 2.07 -49.94 44.81
CA ARG A 6 0.71 -49.49 44.56
C ARG A 6 0.12 -49.05 45.90
N THR A 7 -0.70 -47.98 45.90
CA THR A 7 -1.76 -47.90 46.92
C THR A 7 -3.04 -47.26 46.28
N THR A 8 -4.11 -47.95 46.53
CA THR A 8 -5.47 -47.85 45.97
C THR A 8 -6.38 -47.13 46.99
N MET A 9 -7.49 -46.57 46.45
CA MET A 9 -8.81 -46.30 47.07
C MET A 9 -8.92 -45.08 48.00
N MET A 10 -9.92 -44.18 47.82
CA MET A 10 -11.30 -44.42 48.21
C MET A 10 -12.26 -43.35 47.65
N ALA A 11 -13.37 -43.80 47.09
CA ALA A 11 -14.54 -43.02 46.68
C ALA A 11 -15.38 -42.59 47.91
N MET A 12 -15.96 -41.39 47.85
CA MET A 12 -17.11 -41.05 48.68
C MET A 12 -18.09 -40.19 47.88
N ALA A 13 -19.24 -40.77 47.61
CA ALA A 13 -20.42 -40.13 47.08
C ALA A 13 -21.17 -39.39 48.22
N ALA A 14 -21.62 -38.17 47.94
CA ALA A 14 -22.62 -37.53 48.77
C ALA A 14 -23.70 -36.94 47.85
N ILE A 15 -24.89 -37.52 47.97
CA ILE A 15 -26.16 -37.10 47.38
C ILE A 15 -26.75 -36.00 48.30
N GLY A 16 -27.26 -34.94 47.73
CA GLY A 16 -27.91 -33.86 48.52
C GLY A 16 -28.78 -32.92 47.66
N THR A 17 -30.02 -33.37 47.45
CA THR A 17 -31.34 -32.68 47.44
C THR A 17 -31.53 -31.40 46.59
N LEU A 18 -32.48 -31.55 45.65
CA LEU A 18 -33.29 -30.52 44.99
C LEU A 18 -34.02 -29.62 45.99
N ALA A 19 -33.99 -28.32 45.71
CA ALA A 19 -35.03 -27.39 46.14
C ALA A 19 -35.53 -26.62 44.91
N VAL A 20 -36.71 -26.98 44.44
CA VAL A 20 -37.53 -26.24 43.48
C VAL A 20 -38.18 -25.09 44.25
N SER A 21 -37.94 -23.88 43.86
CA SER A 21 -38.80 -22.73 44.23
C SER A 21 -39.20 -22.00 42.95
N SER A 22 -40.43 -22.27 42.55
CA SER A 22 -41.23 -21.49 41.61
C SER A 22 -41.75 -20.23 42.32
N CYS A 23 -41.67 -19.10 41.65
CA CYS A 23 -42.68 -18.05 41.49
C CYS A 23 -42.07 -16.69 41.28
N GLY A 24 -42.49 -16.02 40.20
CA GLY A 24 -42.35 -14.59 40.05
C GLY A 24 -42.44 -14.15 38.60
N PHE A 25 -43.65 -14.08 38.08
CA PHE A 25 -44.00 -13.37 36.83
C PHE A 25 -43.75 -11.88 37.10
N GLY A 26 -42.76 -11.31 36.45
CA GLY A 26 -42.51 -9.88 36.38
C GLY A 26 -41.77 -9.62 35.08
N GLY A 27 -42.50 -9.18 34.06
CA GLY A 27 -41.88 -8.73 32.80
C GLY A 27 -41.16 -7.41 33.07
N ASP A 28 -39.84 -7.46 33.11
CA ASP A 28 -39.01 -6.36 32.76
C ASP A 28 -38.47 -6.69 31.36
N THR A 29 -38.96 -5.96 30.37
CA THR A 29 -38.29 -5.75 29.14
C THR A 29 -37.00 -4.97 29.48
N SER A 30 -35.96 -5.71 29.83
CA SER A 30 -34.61 -5.18 29.75
C SER A 30 -34.41 -4.84 28.25
N ALA A 31 -34.46 -3.54 27.95
CA ALA A 31 -33.78 -3.05 26.79
C ALA A 31 -32.37 -3.62 26.92
N GLY A 32 -31.96 -4.47 25.96
CA GLY A 32 -30.58 -4.90 25.85
C GLY A 32 -29.75 -3.63 25.82
N SER A 33 -28.82 -3.51 26.73
CA SER A 33 -27.70 -2.62 26.48
C SER A 33 -27.14 -3.08 25.15
N GLU A 34 -27.19 -2.25 24.12
CA GLU A 34 -26.38 -2.42 22.92
C GLU A 34 -24.96 -2.60 23.45
N GLY A 35 -24.40 -3.78 23.25
CA GLY A 35 -23.04 -4.08 23.67
C GLY A 35 -22.09 -3.21 22.86
N ASP A 36 -21.03 -2.73 23.49
CA ASP A 36 -19.99 -1.97 22.82
C ASP A 36 -19.51 -2.76 21.59
N THR A 37 -19.51 -2.12 20.41
CA THR A 37 -19.06 -2.71 19.15
C THR A 37 -17.61 -2.29 18.90
N THR A 38 -16.71 -3.25 18.71
CA THR A 38 -15.32 -2.95 18.37
C THR A 38 -15.07 -3.29 16.89
N ILE A 39 -14.51 -2.33 16.14
CA ILE A 39 -14.04 -2.48 14.77
C ILE A 39 -12.53 -2.74 14.82
N ASP A 40 -12.07 -3.88 14.32
CA ASP A 40 -10.65 -4.15 14.13
C ASP A 40 -10.19 -3.52 12.82
N MET A 41 -9.19 -2.63 12.89
CA MET A 41 -8.66 -1.90 11.74
C MET A 41 -7.18 -2.21 11.55
N LEU A 42 -6.79 -2.67 10.35
CA LEU A 42 -5.41 -2.98 9.98
C LEU A 42 -4.96 -2.06 8.83
N VAL A 43 -3.92 -1.27 9.06
CA VAL A 43 -3.40 -0.28 8.10
C VAL A 43 -1.87 -0.32 8.00
N PRO A 44 -1.28 0.11 6.87
CA PRO A 44 0.16 0.31 6.76
C PRO A 44 0.62 1.59 7.45
N SER A 45 1.91 1.65 7.76
CA SER A 45 2.59 2.88 8.12
C SER A 45 3.06 3.60 6.86
N TYR A 46 2.53 4.78 6.59
CA TYR A 46 2.96 5.64 5.48
C TYR A 46 4.11 6.57 5.88
N SER A 47 4.02 7.13 7.09
CA SER A 47 4.98 8.06 7.67
C SER A 47 5.10 7.84 9.18
N ASP A 48 5.91 8.63 9.85
CA ASP A 48 5.98 8.66 11.31
C ASP A 48 4.69 9.24 11.93
N ASP A 49 3.93 10.03 11.18
CA ASP A 49 2.67 10.66 11.61
C ASP A 49 1.44 9.75 11.46
N THR A 50 1.51 8.68 10.66
CA THR A 50 0.38 7.77 10.36
C THR A 50 -0.39 7.35 11.62
N ARG A 51 0.34 7.00 12.69
CA ARG A 51 -0.29 6.59 13.95
C ARG A 51 -1.09 7.71 14.59
N ALA A 52 -0.49 8.89 14.70
CA ALA A 52 -1.13 10.04 15.34
C ALA A 52 -2.37 10.51 14.55
N LEU A 53 -2.30 10.45 13.23
CA LEU A 53 -3.41 10.81 12.34
C LEU A 53 -4.60 9.86 12.53
N TRP A 54 -4.37 8.54 12.46
CA TRP A 54 -5.45 7.58 12.68
C TRP A 54 -6.00 7.61 14.10
N GLU A 55 -5.15 7.74 15.12
CA GLU A 55 -5.59 7.87 16.52
C GLU A 55 -6.45 9.12 16.72
N GLY A 56 -6.14 10.25 16.04
CA GLY A 56 -6.96 11.46 16.06
C GLY A 56 -8.34 11.26 15.43
N VAL A 57 -8.39 10.66 14.23
CA VAL A 57 -9.66 10.31 13.56
C VAL A 57 -10.51 9.38 14.44
N ILE A 58 -9.88 8.37 15.06
CA ILE A 58 -10.56 7.41 15.92
C ILE A 58 -11.11 8.08 17.19
N GLU A 59 -10.32 8.95 17.84
CA GLU A 59 -10.77 9.67 19.03
C GLU A 59 -12.00 10.54 18.73
N ASP A 60 -11.98 11.27 17.61
CA ASP A 60 -13.11 12.10 17.18
C ASP A 60 -14.34 11.25 16.79
N PHE A 61 -14.11 10.12 16.10
CA PHE A 61 -15.18 9.18 15.74
C PHE A 61 -15.85 8.56 16.98
N GLU A 62 -15.06 8.04 17.92
CA GLU A 62 -15.57 7.42 19.16
C GLU A 62 -16.32 8.44 20.03
N ALA A 63 -15.85 9.69 20.06
CA ALA A 63 -16.56 10.78 20.76
C ALA A 63 -17.92 11.10 20.13
N ALA A 64 -18.08 10.90 18.82
CA ALA A 64 -19.34 11.14 18.09
C ALA A 64 -20.27 9.92 18.08
N ASN A 65 -19.74 8.70 18.31
CA ASN A 65 -20.46 7.43 18.18
C ASN A 65 -20.37 6.58 19.45
N GLU A 66 -21.16 6.94 20.47
CA GLU A 66 -21.15 6.28 21.77
C GLU A 66 -21.42 4.77 21.63
N GLY A 67 -20.58 3.92 22.21
CA GLY A 67 -20.68 2.47 22.16
C GLY A 67 -19.99 1.79 20.96
N VAL A 68 -19.29 2.56 20.12
CA VAL A 68 -18.41 2.02 19.06
C VAL A 68 -16.97 2.36 19.41
N THR A 69 -16.06 1.40 19.26
CA THR A 69 -14.61 1.58 19.41
C THR A 69 -13.87 1.02 18.22
N VAL A 70 -12.65 1.52 17.96
CA VAL A 70 -11.78 1.04 16.86
C VAL A 70 -10.46 0.55 17.46
N ASP A 71 -10.12 -0.72 17.22
CA ASP A 71 -8.83 -1.32 17.58
C ASP A 71 -7.87 -1.21 16.38
N LEU A 72 -6.97 -0.22 16.44
CA LEU A 72 -6.05 0.12 15.37
C LEU A 72 -4.76 -0.70 15.45
N GLN A 73 -4.49 -1.48 14.43
CA GLN A 73 -3.21 -2.15 14.19
C GLN A 73 -2.49 -1.50 13.00
N ILE A 74 -1.26 -1.05 13.20
CA ILE A 74 -0.40 -0.49 12.15
C ILE A 74 0.77 -1.42 11.92
N GLU A 75 1.02 -1.76 10.65
CA GLU A 75 2.11 -2.64 10.22
C GLU A 75 3.00 -1.94 9.18
N SER A 76 4.24 -2.41 9.05
CA SER A 76 5.07 -2.01 7.91
C SER A 76 4.52 -2.62 6.61
N TRP A 77 4.75 -1.96 5.48
CA TRP A 77 4.39 -2.49 4.16
C TRP A 77 4.98 -3.88 3.88
N GLU A 78 6.17 -4.17 4.42
CA GLU A 78 6.81 -5.50 4.32
C GLU A 78 6.01 -6.61 5.02
N ASN A 79 5.35 -6.28 6.14
CA ASN A 79 4.66 -7.27 6.98
C ASN A 79 3.15 -7.31 6.76
N LEU A 80 2.56 -6.23 6.25
CA LEU A 80 1.11 -5.99 6.18
C LEU A 80 0.34 -7.18 5.59
N GLU A 81 0.74 -7.64 4.41
CA GLU A 81 0.06 -8.73 3.70
C GLU A 81 0.17 -10.06 4.46
N SER A 82 1.33 -10.37 5.06
CA SER A 82 1.51 -11.60 5.82
C SER A 82 0.69 -11.61 7.12
N VAL A 83 0.52 -10.45 7.73
CA VAL A 83 -0.34 -10.27 8.91
C VAL A 83 -1.81 -10.46 8.52
N LEU A 84 -2.27 -9.82 7.43
CA LEU A 84 -3.63 -9.99 6.92
C LEU A 84 -3.93 -11.46 6.61
N GLN A 85 -3.07 -12.14 5.87
CA GLN A 85 -3.24 -13.55 5.50
C GLN A 85 -3.33 -14.46 6.74
N THR A 86 -2.54 -14.16 7.77
CA THR A 86 -2.57 -14.89 9.04
C THR A 86 -3.91 -14.71 9.75
N LYS A 87 -4.42 -13.48 9.82
CA LYS A 87 -5.73 -13.15 10.40
C LYS A 87 -6.88 -13.82 9.64
N ILE A 88 -6.87 -13.77 8.30
CA ILE A 88 -7.89 -14.44 7.46
C ILE A 88 -7.89 -15.95 7.71
N GLN A 89 -6.71 -16.61 7.76
CA GLN A 89 -6.61 -18.04 8.03
C GLN A 89 -7.08 -18.44 9.43
N ALA A 90 -6.96 -17.53 10.40
CA ALA A 90 -7.47 -17.72 11.76
C ALA A 90 -8.98 -17.48 11.85
N GLY A 91 -9.63 -16.90 10.85
CA GLY A 91 -11.02 -16.44 10.88
C GLY A 91 -11.19 -15.16 11.69
N GLU A 92 -10.15 -14.35 11.79
CA GLU A 92 -10.04 -13.11 12.53
C GLU A 92 -9.62 -11.96 11.59
N ALA A 93 -10.13 -11.95 10.33
CA ALA A 93 -9.87 -10.85 9.41
C ALA A 93 -10.31 -9.51 10.04
N PRO A 94 -9.58 -8.41 9.83
CA PRO A 94 -10.01 -7.11 10.35
C PRO A 94 -11.32 -6.69 9.68
N GLU A 95 -12.14 -5.89 10.35
CA GLU A 95 -13.33 -5.31 9.72
C GLU A 95 -12.96 -4.27 8.67
N ILE A 96 -11.92 -3.47 8.95
CA ILE A 96 -11.41 -2.48 8.00
C ILE A 96 -9.94 -2.78 7.69
N TYR A 97 -9.61 -2.83 6.42
CA TYR A 97 -8.25 -3.04 5.94
C TYR A 97 -7.85 -1.96 4.94
N ASN A 98 -6.70 -1.35 5.16
CA ASN A 98 -6.07 -0.48 4.19
C ASN A 98 -4.95 -1.23 3.46
N GLY A 99 -5.07 -1.36 2.15
CA GLY A 99 -4.06 -2.05 1.34
C GLY A 99 -4.24 -1.85 -0.15
N GLY A 100 -3.45 -2.57 -0.93
CA GLY A 100 -3.39 -2.41 -2.38
C GLY A 100 -4.36 -3.29 -3.17
N ALA A 101 -4.36 -4.60 -2.95
CA ALA A 101 -5.12 -5.55 -3.76
C ALA A 101 -6.43 -5.96 -3.09
N PHE A 102 -7.51 -6.07 -3.86
CA PHE A 102 -8.85 -6.36 -3.33
C PHE A 102 -9.61 -7.44 -4.12
N SER A 103 -9.32 -7.60 -5.43
CA SER A 103 -10.15 -8.41 -6.33
C SER A 103 -10.21 -9.89 -5.95
N ALA A 104 -9.12 -10.46 -5.41
CA ALA A 104 -9.11 -11.82 -4.91
C ALA A 104 -10.08 -12.00 -3.73
N PHE A 105 -10.07 -11.06 -2.78
CA PHE A 105 -11.00 -11.08 -1.64
C PHE A 105 -12.45 -10.86 -2.08
N ALA A 106 -12.68 -9.98 -3.07
CA ALA A 106 -14.00 -9.75 -3.67
C ALA A 106 -14.52 -11.02 -4.36
N SER A 107 -13.68 -11.69 -5.17
CA SER A 107 -14.03 -12.93 -5.88
C SER A 107 -14.38 -14.09 -4.94
N GLU A 108 -13.77 -14.13 -3.77
CA GLU A 108 -14.05 -15.12 -2.70
C GLU A 108 -15.25 -14.73 -1.83
N GLY A 109 -15.86 -13.54 -2.06
CA GLY A 109 -17.00 -13.03 -1.30
C GLY A 109 -16.66 -12.60 0.13
N LEU A 110 -15.40 -12.26 0.38
CA LEU A 110 -14.90 -11.87 1.70
C LEU A 110 -15.15 -10.39 2.01
N LEU A 111 -15.43 -9.56 0.99
CA LEU A 111 -15.64 -8.13 1.15
C LEU A 111 -17.13 -7.76 1.06
N TYR A 112 -17.49 -6.68 1.73
CA TYR A 112 -18.74 -5.98 1.45
C TYR A 112 -18.62 -5.18 0.15
N PRO A 113 -19.68 -5.14 -0.70
CA PRO A 113 -19.82 -4.07 -1.68
C PRO A 113 -19.71 -2.68 -1.00
N ALA A 114 -19.10 -1.71 -1.68
CA ALA A 114 -18.95 -0.36 -1.13
C ALA A 114 -20.29 0.29 -0.76
N GLU A 115 -21.35 0.02 -1.54
CA GLU A 115 -22.72 0.52 -1.28
C GLU A 115 -23.33 -0.03 0.02
N ASP A 116 -22.81 -1.11 0.56
CA ASP A 116 -23.25 -1.70 1.81
C ASP A 116 -22.55 -1.08 3.04
N VAL A 117 -21.43 -0.36 2.85
CA VAL A 117 -20.56 0.14 3.93
C VAL A 117 -20.16 1.62 3.79
N ALA A 118 -20.75 2.34 2.84
CA ALA A 118 -20.61 3.78 2.70
C ALA A 118 -21.91 4.38 2.16
N SER A 119 -22.20 5.62 2.53
CA SER A 119 -23.38 6.33 2.04
C SER A 119 -23.24 6.71 0.56
N ALA A 120 -24.36 6.97 -0.09
CA ALA A 120 -24.35 7.43 -1.48
C ALA A 120 -23.59 8.76 -1.63
N ASP A 121 -23.69 9.65 -0.65
CA ASP A 121 -23.00 10.97 -0.68
C ASP A 121 -21.47 10.76 -0.64
N THR A 122 -20.96 9.84 0.18
CA THR A 122 -19.54 9.47 0.23
C THR A 122 -19.09 8.84 -1.09
N LEU A 123 -19.86 7.91 -1.64
CA LEU A 123 -19.51 7.23 -2.90
C LEU A 123 -19.55 8.19 -4.11
N ASP A 124 -20.51 9.12 -4.14
CA ASP A 124 -20.64 10.09 -5.21
C ASP A 124 -19.52 11.14 -5.20
N ASP A 125 -18.83 11.35 -4.09
CA ASP A 125 -17.71 12.28 -4.00
C ASP A 125 -16.40 11.73 -4.56
N PHE A 126 -16.23 10.41 -4.70
CA PHE A 126 -15.04 9.88 -5.34
C PHE A 126 -14.93 10.32 -6.80
N GLN A 127 -13.69 10.60 -7.24
CA GLN A 127 -13.38 10.83 -8.65
C GLN A 127 -13.63 9.52 -9.42
N GLU A 128 -14.31 9.62 -10.56
CA GLU A 128 -14.77 8.45 -11.35
C GLU A 128 -13.62 7.50 -11.73
N SER A 129 -12.45 8.05 -12.08
CA SER A 129 -11.27 7.26 -12.45
C SER A 129 -10.78 6.35 -11.31
N PHE A 130 -10.85 6.83 -10.05
CA PHE A 130 -10.49 6.01 -8.90
C PHE A 130 -11.60 5.02 -8.54
N ALA A 131 -12.86 5.45 -8.51
CA ALA A 131 -13.98 4.58 -8.18
C ALA A 131 -14.09 3.36 -9.13
N VAL A 132 -13.81 3.55 -10.42
CA VAL A 132 -13.80 2.46 -11.41
C VAL A 132 -12.70 1.43 -11.09
N ASN A 133 -11.52 1.88 -10.65
CA ASN A 133 -10.40 0.99 -10.27
C ASN A 133 -10.69 0.16 -9.01
N GLU A 134 -11.70 0.53 -8.23
CA GLU A 134 -12.14 -0.20 -7.03
C GLU A 134 -13.25 -1.22 -7.32
N SER A 135 -13.54 -1.47 -8.60
CA SER A 135 -14.62 -2.35 -9.01
C SER A 135 -14.12 -3.71 -9.53
N PHE A 136 -14.82 -4.76 -9.14
CA PHE A 136 -14.64 -6.11 -9.64
C PHE A 136 -15.97 -6.61 -10.20
N GLU A 137 -16.01 -7.08 -11.46
CA GLU A 137 -17.22 -7.51 -12.17
C GLU A 137 -18.37 -6.46 -12.13
N GLY A 138 -18.00 -5.16 -12.15
CA GLY A 138 -18.94 -4.04 -12.18
C GLY A 138 -19.53 -3.64 -10.82
N THR A 139 -19.05 -4.25 -9.71
CA THR A 139 -19.40 -3.88 -8.34
C THR A 139 -18.17 -3.26 -7.66
N GLN A 140 -18.32 -2.08 -7.07
CA GLN A 140 -17.27 -1.46 -6.27
C GLN A 140 -17.17 -2.17 -4.91
N TYR A 141 -15.94 -2.58 -4.51
CA TYR A 141 -15.66 -3.29 -3.25
C TYR A 141 -14.72 -2.56 -2.31
N ALA A 142 -14.12 -1.49 -2.77
CA ALA A 142 -13.21 -0.71 -1.95
C ALA A 142 -13.47 0.78 -2.12
N LEU A 143 -13.02 1.56 -1.13
CA LEU A 143 -13.11 3.02 -1.15
C LEU A 143 -11.69 3.56 -1.38
N PRO A 144 -11.45 4.29 -2.49
CA PRO A 144 -10.12 4.82 -2.77
C PRO A 144 -9.69 5.83 -1.71
N LEU A 145 -8.64 5.50 -0.95
CA LEU A 145 -8.19 6.29 0.20
C LEU A 145 -7.30 7.46 -0.21
N LEU A 146 -6.29 7.16 -0.99
CA LEU A 146 -5.28 8.12 -1.43
C LEU A 146 -4.73 7.74 -2.79
N ALA A 147 -4.14 8.72 -3.48
CA ALA A 147 -3.42 8.47 -4.71
C ALA A 147 -2.01 9.07 -4.65
N SER A 148 -1.12 8.54 -5.48
CA SER A 148 0.20 9.09 -5.70
C SER A 148 0.66 8.88 -7.14
N ALA A 149 1.58 9.73 -7.58
CA ALA A 149 2.37 9.52 -8.78
C ALA A 149 3.85 9.52 -8.40
N ARG A 150 4.65 8.71 -9.06
CA ARG A 150 6.11 8.74 -8.86
C ARG A 150 6.73 9.87 -9.67
N ALA A 151 7.76 10.48 -9.09
CA ALA A 151 8.61 11.46 -9.75
C ALA A 151 10.09 11.10 -9.56
N LEU A 152 10.94 11.64 -10.42
CA LEU A 152 12.38 11.60 -10.20
C LEU A 152 12.78 12.69 -9.20
N PHE A 153 13.23 12.29 -8.02
CA PHE A 153 13.93 13.17 -7.09
C PHE A 153 15.42 13.09 -7.34
N TYR A 154 16.09 14.23 -7.41
CA TYR A 154 17.53 14.28 -7.63
C TYR A 154 18.21 15.26 -6.68
N ASN A 155 19.42 14.89 -6.25
CA ASN A 155 20.24 15.72 -5.37
C ASN A 155 21.03 16.73 -6.21
N GLN A 156 20.67 18.01 -6.12
CA GLN A 156 21.28 19.08 -6.91
C GLN A 156 22.76 19.26 -6.63
N ASP A 157 23.18 19.13 -5.37
CA ASP A 157 24.59 19.28 -5.00
C ASP A 157 25.47 18.19 -5.61
N LEU A 158 24.94 16.94 -5.70
CA LEU A 158 25.63 15.84 -6.38
C LEU A 158 25.66 16.02 -7.90
N PHE A 159 24.58 16.58 -8.48
CA PHE A 159 24.54 16.95 -9.89
C PHE A 159 25.60 18.01 -10.22
N ASP A 160 25.64 19.07 -9.44
CA ASP A 160 26.62 20.15 -9.61
C ASP A 160 28.05 19.64 -9.45
N ALA A 161 28.33 18.81 -8.44
CA ALA A 161 29.64 18.21 -8.21
C ALA A 161 30.08 17.26 -9.35
N ALA A 162 29.12 16.57 -9.99
CA ALA A 162 29.36 15.66 -11.12
C ALA A 162 29.33 16.36 -12.49
N GLY A 163 28.97 17.66 -12.54
CA GLY A 163 28.81 18.40 -13.79
C GLY A 163 27.62 17.94 -14.64
N VAL A 164 26.54 17.52 -13.98
CA VAL A 164 25.23 17.21 -14.60
C VAL A 164 24.40 18.50 -14.58
N GLU A 165 24.08 19.04 -15.76
CA GLU A 165 23.49 20.39 -15.89
C GLU A 165 21.98 20.41 -15.71
N ALA A 166 21.30 19.28 -15.95
CA ALA A 166 19.84 19.16 -15.88
C ALA A 166 19.41 17.74 -15.48
N PRO A 167 18.20 17.55 -14.92
CA PRO A 167 17.67 16.21 -14.69
C PRO A 167 17.45 15.48 -16.02
N PRO A 168 17.70 14.15 -16.06
CA PRO A 168 17.53 13.35 -17.27
C PRO A 168 16.05 13.26 -17.67
N THR A 169 15.81 13.19 -18.97
CA THR A 169 14.48 12.97 -19.57
C THR A 169 14.37 11.62 -20.28
N THR A 170 15.52 11.02 -20.59
CA THR A 170 15.62 9.71 -21.23
C THR A 170 16.46 8.75 -20.40
N TRP A 171 16.33 7.46 -20.67
CA TRP A 171 17.16 6.44 -20.03
C TRP A 171 18.66 6.60 -20.32
N GLU A 172 19.02 6.99 -21.55
CA GLU A 172 20.41 7.25 -21.91
C GLU A 172 20.98 8.40 -21.05
N GLU A 173 20.24 9.51 -20.94
CA GLU A 173 20.62 10.65 -20.09
C GLU A 173 20.70 10.25 -18.61
N MET A 174 19.78 9.38 -18.15
CA MET A 174 19.78 8.88 -16.77
C MET A 174 21.00 8.01 -16.47
N HIS A 175 21.38 7.13 -17.40
CA HIS A 175 22.60 6.33 -17.30
C HIS A 175 23.85 7.23 -17.24
N ASP A 176 23.95 8.20 -18.15
CA ASP A 176 25.06 9.14 -18.20
C ASP A 176 25.17 9.99 -16.92
N ALA A 177 24.06 10.47 -16.40
CA ALA A 177 24.01 11.22 -15.13
C ALA A 177 24.45 10.34 -13.96
N ALA A 178 23.94 9.12 -13.89
CA ALA A 178 24.30 8.15 -12.84
C ALA A 178 25.79 7.79 -12.93
N GLU A 179 26.37 7.59 -14.12
CA GLU A 179 27.80 7.32 -14.29
C GLU A 179 28.67 8.48 -13.78
N LYS A 180 28.32 9.72 -14.15
CA LYS A 180 29.05 10.92 -13.69
C LYS A 180 29.00 11.07 -12.18
N ILE A 181 27.83 10.86 -11.57
CA ILE A 181 27.65 10.94 -10.10
C ILE A 181 28.44 9.82 -9.41
N THR A 182 28.34 8.58 -9.92
CA THR A 182 29.06 7.42 -9.37
C THR A 182 30.58 7.60 -9.43
N ALA A 183 31.09 8.26 -10.47
CA ALA A 183 32.52 8.61 -10.57
C ALA A 183 33.00 9.56 -9.44
N THR A 184 32.09 10.27 -8.76
CA THR A 184 32.42 11.09 -7.56
C THR A 184 32.50 10.28 -6.28
N GLY A 185 32.10 9.00 -6.29
CA GLY A 185 32.11 8.07 -5.16
C GLY A 185 30.76 7.91 -4.45
N THR A 186 29.67 8.41 -5.03
CA THR A 186 28.30 8.29 -4.49
C THR A 186 27.45 7.52 -5.53
N PRO A 187 26.57 6.57 -5.13
CA PRO A 187 25.68 5.91 -6.07
C PRO A 187 24.84 6.92 -6.86
N GLY A 188 24.79 6.73 -8.20
CA GLY A 188 24.08 7.64 -9.09
C GLY A 188 22.57 7.50 -8.97
N TYR A 189 22.08 6.26 -8.80
CA TYR A 189 20.66 5.95 -8.70
C TYR A 189 20.37 4.95 -7.59
N GLY A 190 19.26 5.14 -6.89
CA GLY A 190 18.71 4.21 -5.89
C GLY A 190 17.69 3.29 -6.53
N MET A 191 18.01 1.98 -6.63
CA MET A 191 17.16 0.94 -7.23
C MET A 191 16.74 -0.08 -6.17
N PRO A 192 15.58 0.10 -5.51
CA PRO A 192 15.10 -0.81 -4.48
C PRO A 192 14.32 -1.98 -5.10
N LEU A 193 14.95 -3.16 -5.19
CA LEU A 193 14.33 -4.39 -5.70
C LEU A 193 14.00 -5.40 -4.60
N GLY A 194 14.04 -4.98 -3.34
CA GLY A 194 13.61 -5.77 -2.19
C GLY A 194 12.10 -5.95 -2.13
N SER A 195 11.66 -6.84 -1.24
CA SER A 195 10.27 -7.31 -1.16
C SER A 195 9.23 -6.26 -0.72
N GLU A 196 9.65 -5.08 -0.30
CA GLU A 196 8.72 -4.01 0.09
C GLU A 196 7.91 -3.50 -1.10
N GLU A 197 8.58 -3.10 -2.19
CA GLU A 197 7.92 -2.49 -3.35
C GLU A 197 8.65 -2.74 -4.69
N ALA A 198 9.22 -3.93 -4.89
CA ALA A 198 9.91 -4.27 -6.13
C ALA A 198 9.02 -4.16 -7.39
N GLN A 199 7.71 -4.41 -7.26
CA GLN A 199 6.73 -4.25 -8.33
C GLN A 199 6.57 -2.78 -8.74
N GLY A 200 6.65 -1.86 -7.79
CA GLY A 200 6.56 -0.43 -8.06
C GLY A 200 7.75 0.08 -8.86
N GLU A 201 8.95 -0.27 -8.43
CA GLU A 201 10.15 0.03 -9.18
C GLU A 201 10.10 -0.55 -10.60
N ALA A 202 9.70 -1.83 -10.75
CA ALA A 202 9.60 -2.48 -12.04
C ALA A 202 8.58 -1.80 -12.97
N LEU A 203 7.38 -1.43 -12.46
CA LEU A 203 6.36 -0.82 -13.30
C LEU A 203 6.80 0.54 -13.86
N ILE A 204 7.51 1.35 -13.09
CA ILE A 204 8.02 2.64 -13.58
C ILE A 204 8.92 2.43 -14.80
N TRP A 205 9.84 1.48 -14.74
CA TRP A 205 10.72 1.14 -15.86
C TRP A 205 9.97 0.52 -17.04
N PHE A 206 9.02 -0.38 -16.78
CA PHE A 206 8.22 -1.03 -17.82
C PHE A 206 7.34 -0.02 -18.55
N ALA A 207 6.60 0.82 -17.83
CA ALA A 207 5.78 1.88 -18.41
C ALA A 207 6.62 2.89 -19.20
N GLY A 208 7.81 3.25 -18.70
CA GLY A 208 8.78 4.10 -19.41
C GLY A 208 9.25 3.54 -20.75
N ASN A 209 9.03 2.25 -21.03
CA ASN A 209 9.30 1.57 -22.31
C ASN A 209 8.03 1.16 -23.08
N GLY A 210 6.86 1.62 -22.64
CA GLY A 210 5.58 1.26 -23.27
C GLY A 210 5.09 -0.16 -22.91
N GLY A 211 5.67 -0.77 -21.88
CA GLY A 211 5.22 -2.02 -21.28
C GLY A 211 4.28 -1.79 -20.10
N GLY A 212 4.14 -2.80 -19.24
CA GLY A 212 3.27 -2.76 -18.06
C GLY A 212 2.98 -4.15 -17.51
N PHE A 213 1.94 -4.28 -16.70
CA PHE A 213 1.57 -5.56 -16.09
C PHE A 213 0.30 -6.21 -16.70
N GLY A 214 -0.24 -5.62 -17.77
CA GLY A 214 -1.50 -6.05 -18.36
C GLY A 214 -2.70 -5.28 -17.84
N ASP A 215 -3.87 -5.90 -17.84
CA ASP A 215 -5.14 -5.27 -17.51
C ASP A 215 -6.02 -6.13 -16.58
N GLU A 216 -7.28 -5.70 -16.40
CA GLU A 216 -8.28 -6.41 -15.58
C GLU A 216 -8.55 -7.87 -16.03
N SER A 217 -8.25 -8.20 -17.28
CA SER A 217 -8.54 -9.51 -17.87
C SER A 217 -7.30 -10.39 -18.04
N THR A 218 -6.11 -9.79 -18.17
CA THR A 218 -4.90 -10.53 -18.54
C THR A 218 -3.67 -9.88 -17.90
N ILE A 219 -2.91 -10.66 -17.15
CA ILE A 219 -1.57 -10.27 -16.68
C ILE A 219 -0.52 -10.60 -17.75
N THR A 220 0.30 -9.61 -18.10
CA THR A 220 1.38 -9.75 -19.09
C THR A 220 2.68 -9.16 -18.55
N VAL A 221 3.63 -10.02 -18.15
CA VAL A 221 4.90 -9.61 -17.53
C VAL A 221 6.09 -9.84 -18.46
N ASP A 222 6.12 -10.94 -19.19
CA ASP A 222 7.24 -11.36 -20.04
C ASP A 222 7.15 -10.82 -21.48
N THR A 223 6.72 -9.56 -21.63
CA THR A 223 6.63 -8.89 -22.95
C THR A 223 8.02 -8.40 -23.41
N PRO A 224 8.20 -8.16 -24.72
CA PRO A 224 9.45 -7.60 -25.24
C PRO A 224 9.81 -6.24 -24.63
N GLU A 225 8.80 -5.38 -24.38
CA GLU A 225 8.97 -4.06 -23.80
C GLU A 225 9.45 -4.15 -22.36
N ASN A 226 8.85 -5.05 -21.57
CA ASN A 226 9.25 -5.29 -20.18
C ASN A 226 10.63 -5.94 -20.10
N LEU A 227 10.97 -6.82 -21.04
CA LEU A 227 12.29 -7.44 -21.10
C LEU A 227 13.38 -6.39 -21.38
N GLU A 228 13.19 -5.51 -22.35
CA GLU A 228 14.13 -4.43 -22.63
C GLU A 228 14.32 -3.51 -21.41
N ALA A 229 13.24 -3.19 -20.70
CA ALA A 229 13.31 -2.42 -19.45
C ALA A 229 14.11 -3.15 -18.36
N ALA A 230 13.85 -4.45 -18.15
CA ALA A 230 14.59 -5.27 -17.19
C ALA A 230 16.07 -5.43 -17.56
N GLU A 231 16.40 -5.51 -18.86
CA GLU A 231 17.78 -5.51 -19.36
C GLU A 231 18.48 -4.18 -19.04
N PHE A 232 17.81 -3.04 -19.22
CA PHE A 232 18.36 -1.74 -18.87
C PHE A 232 18.57 -1.59 -17.35
N MET A 233 17.61 -2.00 -16.53
CA MET A 233 17.77 -2.06 -15.05
C MET A 233 19.00 -2.91 -14.69
N LYS A 234 19.14 -4.08 -15.32
CA LYS A 234 20.29 -4.98 -15.12
C LYS A 234 21.60 -4.32 -15.55
N GLN A 235 21.60 -3.54 -16.62
CA GLN A 235 22.76 -2.76 -17.08
C GLN A 235 23.17 -1.74 -16.01
N MET A 236 22.24 -0.93 -15.48
CA MET A 236 22.50 0.03 -14.40
C MET A 236 23.18 -0.64 -13.18
N ILE A 237 22.72 -1.83 -12.80
CA ILE A 237 23.33 -2.63 -11.72
C ILE A 237 24.74 -3.10 -12.09
N THR A 238 24.91 -3.67 -13.27
CA THR A 238 26.18 -4.25 -13.74
C THR A 238 27.28 -3.20 -13.92
N ASP A 239 26.89 -2.00 -14.34
CA ASP A 239 27.79 -0.86 -14.50
C ASP A 239 28.13 -0.20 -13.15
N GLY A 240 27.52 -0.69 -12.05
CA GLY A 240 27.78 -0.23 -10.68
C GLY A 240 27.23 1.17 -10.40
N LEU A 241 26.16 1.56 -11.08
CA LEU A 241 25.55 2.90 -10.98
C LEU A 241 24.53 3.01 -9.84
N THR A 242 24.16 1.87 -9.25
CA THR A 242 23.19 1.79 -8.16
C THR A 242 23.89 1.63 -6.79
N GLN A 243 23.10 1.71 -5.72
CA GLN A 243 23.58 1.32 -4.39
C GLN A 243 23.98 -0.18 -4.35
N PRO A 244 24.82 -0.61 -3.40
CA PRO A 244 25.12 -2.02 -3.20
C PRO A 244 23.86 -2.86 -2.90
N ASP A 245 23.86 -4.12 -3.34
CA ASP A 245 22.82 -5.12 -3.06
C ASP A 245 21.37 -4.63 -3.42
N PRO A 246 21.14 -4.13 -4.65
CA PRO A 246 19.82 -3.60 -5.05
C PRO A 246 18.71 -4.65 -4.90
N GLY A 247 19.00 -5.93 -5.15
CA GLY A 247 18.06 -7.04 -5.02
C GLY A 247 17.57 -7.31 -3.60
N ALA A 248 18.31 -6.88 -2.59
CA ALA A 248 17.94 -7.01 -1.17
C ALA A 248 17.56 -5.66 -0.53
N THR A 249 17.75 -4.56 -1.24
CA THR A 249 17.48 -3.21 -0.71
C THR A 249 15.99 -2.93 -0.74
N GLN A 250 15.44 -2.64 0.44
CA GLN A 250 14.05 -2.20 0.60
C GLN A 250 13.92 -0.73 0.23
N ARG A 251 12.73 -0.31 -0.22
CA ARG A 251 12.46 1.05 -0.66
C ARG A 251 12.64 2.09 0.45
N THR A 252 12.01 1.86 1.61
CA THR A 252 12.07 2.81 2.75
C THR A 252 13.52 3.03 3.25
N PRO A 253 14.33 2.01 3.50
CA PRO A 253 15.75 2.20 3.83
C PRO A 253 16.55 2.93 2.74
N MET A 254 16.27 2.67 1.45
CA MET A 254 16.95 3.35 0.34
C MET A 254 16.58 4.83 0.31
N LEU A 255 15.29 5.17 0.48
CA LEU A 255 14.83 6.55 0.57
C LEU A 255 15.52 7.30 1.70
N ASN A 256 15.67 6.68 2.88
CA ASN A 256 16.40 7.27 4.00
C ASN A 256 17.87 7.60 3.65
N VAL A 257 18.51 6.86 2.75
CA VAL A 257 19.86 7.19 2.26
C VAL A 257 19.82 8.42 1.33
N PHE A 258 18.77 8.57 0.52
CA PHE A 258 18.56 9.79 -0.28
C PHE A 258 18.33 11.02 0.61
N LEU A 259 17.48 10.93 1.63
CA LEU A 259 17.23 12.01 2.61
C LEU A 259 18.52 12.47 3.28
N GLN A 260 19.51 11.58 3.45
CA GLN A 260 20.84 11.91 3.96
C GLN A 260 21.78 12.54 2.91
N GLY A 261 21.30 12.78 1.67
CA GLY A 261 22.08 13.34 0.57
C GLY A 261 23.14 12.39 -0.02
N ARG A 262 22.97 11.07 0.11
CA ARG A 262 23.96 10.04 -0.20
C ARG A 262 23.62 9.18 -1.44
N ILE A 263 22.62 9.57 -2.20
CA ILE A 263 22.25 8.99 -3.51
C ILE A 263 21.92 10.14 -4.45
N GLY A 264 22.30 10.01 -5.74
CA GLY A 264 22.10 11.03 -6.75
C GLY A 264 20.66 11.21 -7.17
N MET A 265 19.97 10.12 -7.45
CA MET A 265 18.59 10.07 -7.97
C MET A 265 17.80 8.93 -7.35
N VAL A 266 16.49 9.12 -7.19
CA VAL A 266 15.52 8.08 -6.77
C VAL A 266 14.16 8.37 -7.37
N TYR A 267 13.36 7.35 -7.60
CA TYR A 267 11.92 7.53 -7.80
C TYR A 267 11.21 7.60 -6.46
N ALA A 268 10.44 8.65 -6.23
CA ALA A 268 9.80 8.88 -4.95
C ALA A 268 8.38 9.48 -5.10
N LEU A 269 7.70 9.56 -3.98
CA LEU A 269 6.30 9.95 -3.80
C LEU A 269 6.17 11.43 -3.40
N PRO A 270 4.99 12.04 -3.49
CA PRO A 270 4.74 13.40 -2.98
C PRO A 270 5.14 13.58 -1.52
N GLN A 271 4.81 12.66 -0.64
CA GLN A 271 5.16 12.68 0.80
C GLN A 271 6.67 12.83 1.07
N THR A 272 7.52 12.49 0.12
CA THR A 272 8.97 12.62 0.24
C THR A 272 9.40 14.07 0.47
N VAL A 273 8.61 15.03 0.00
CA VAL A 273 8.87 16.47 0.22
C VAL A 273 8.81 16.78 1.72
N GLY A 274 7.74 16.39 2.39
CA GLY A 274 7.60 16.56 3.85
C GLY A 274 8.68 15.79 4.63
N GLN A 275 9.01 14.57 4.20
CA GLN A 275 10.08 13.77 4.81
C GLN A 275 11.47 14.44 4.69
N ILE A 276 11.75 15.13 3.57
CA ILE A 276 12.97 15.93 3.42
C ILE A 276 12.97 17.12 4.38
N GLU A 277 11.86 17.85 4.45
CA GLU A 277 11.72 19.02 5.34
C GLU A 277 11.93 18.64 6.80
N GLU A 278 11.46 17.47 7.21
CA GLU A 278 11.64 16.97 8.57
C GLU A 278 13.05 16.43 8.83
N ALA A 279 13.55 15.54 7.98
CA ALA A 279 14.78 14.79 8.23
C ALA A 279 16.05 15.58 7.86
N ASN A 280 16.00 16.40 6.80
CA ASN A 280 17.15 17.14 6.27
C ASN A 280 16.70 18.38 5.48
N PRO A 281 16.23 19.44 6.14
CA PRO A 281 15.74 20.66 5.48
C PRO A 281 16.81 21.40 4.64
N ASP A 282 18.08 21.07 4.83
CA ASP A 282 19.19 21.63 4.07
C ASP A 282 19.51 20.85 2.77
N LEU A 283 18.79 19.73 2.50
CA LEU A 283 18.99 18.95 1.27
C LEU A 283 18.56 19.79 0.05
N ASN A 284 19.52 20.11 -0.81
CA ASN A 284 19.27 20.79 -2.07
C ASN A 284 18.85 19.75 -3.12
N TYR A 285 17.57 19.67 -3.45
CA TYR A 285 17.00 18.69 -4.35
C TYR A 285 16.09 19.33 -5.38
N GLY A 286 15.80 18.59 -6.44
CA GLY A 286 14.77 18.94 -7.41
C GLY A 286 13.88 17.74 -7.73
N ILE A 287 12.70 18.04 -8.29
CA ILE A 287 11.73 17.06 -8.76
C ILE A 287 11.59 17.20 -10.28
N ALA A 288 11.56 16.09 -10.99
CA ALA A 288 11.41 16.04 -12.43
C ALA A 288 10.52 14.86 -12.84
N ASN A 289 10.05 14.87 -14.08
CA ASN A 289 9.36 13.73 -14.67
C ASN A 289 10.25 12.49 -14.68
N VAL A 290 9.65 11.32 -14.63
CA VAL A 290 10.32 10.05 -14.80
C VAL A 290 10.96 9.99 -16.20
N PRO A 291 12.27 9.70 -16.34
CA PRO A 291 12.91 9.48 -17.62
C PRO A 291 12.34 8.25 -18.33
N THR A 292 12.07 8.34 -19.62
CA THR A 292 11.49 7.25 -20.40
C THR A 292 12.34 6.89 -21.62
N ASN A 293 12.23 5.65 -22.09
CA ASN A 293 12.88 5.20 -23.33
C ASN A 293 12.08 5.61 -24.57
N THR A 294 10.76 5.71 -24.44
CA THR A 294 9.86 6.07 -25.55
C THR A 294 9.83 7.56 -25.87
N GLY A 295 10.18 8.42 -24.91
CA GLY A 295 9.98 9.87 -24.96
C GLY A 295 8.55 10.32 -24.65
N GLU A 296 7.61 9.38 -24.46
CA GLU A 296 6.26 9.69 -23.99
C GLU A 296 6.24 9.71 -22.46
N PRO A 297 5.50 10.62 -21.83
CA PRO A 297 5.37 10.64 -20.37
C PRO A 297 4.78 9.35 -19.83
N ALA A 298 5.40 8.80 -18.79
CA ALA A 298 4.90 7.64 -18.05
C ALA A 298 5.35 7.72 -16.61
N THR A 299 4.52 7.23 -15.70
CA THR A 299 4.87 7.07 -14.29
C THR A 299 4.03 5.97 -13.64
N LEU A 300 4.42 5.52 -12.46
CA LEU A 300 3.57 4.70 -11.61
C LEU A 300 2.59 5.59 -10.85
N GLY A 301 1.29 5.31 -11.04
CA GLY A 301 0.23 5.74 -10.14
C GLY A 301 -0.10 4.64 -9.13
N VAL A 302 -0.24 5.02 -7.87
CA VAL A 302 -0.73 4.12 -6.83
C VAL A 302 -2.00 4.71 -6.26
N ALA A 303 -3.02 3.88 -6.09
CA ALA A 303 -4.22 4.18 -5.34
C ALA A 303 -4.35 3.13 -4.24
N ASP A 304 -4.15 3.54 -2.99
CA ASP A 304 -4.46 2.71 -1.85
C ASP A 304 -5.91 2.92 -1.42
N ARG A 305 -6.46 1.95 -0.74
CA ARG A 305 -7.90 1.87 -0.49
C ARG A 305 -8.24 1.34 0.88
N LEU A 306 -9.43 1.68 1.34
CA LEU A 306 -10.07 1.02 2.47
C LEU A 306 -11.02 -0.06 1.97
N MET A 307 -10.93 -1.25 2.57
CA MET A 307 -11.81 -2.39 2.31
C MET A 307 -12.53 -2.78 3.58
N ALA A 308 -13.76 -3.26 3.46
CA ALA A 308 -14.51 -3.80 4.57
C ALA A 308 -14.69 -5.31 4.42
N PHE A 309 -14.12 -6.10 5.35
CA PHE A 309 -14.29 -7.55 5.36
C PHE A 309 -15.65 -7.94 5.97
N ARG A 310 -16.29 -8.92 5.33
CA ARG A 310 -17.58 -9.47 5.79
C ARG A 310 -17.35 -10.56 6.83
N ASN A 311 -16.99 -10.16 8.05
CA ASN A 311 -16.73 -11.08 9.16
C ASN A 311 -17.94 -11.27 10.05
N ASP A 312 -18.56 -10.15 10.47
CA ASP A 312 -19.69 -10.10 11.37
C ASP A 312 -20.70 -9.05 10.89
N GLU A 313 -21.83 -9.51 10.36
CA GLU A 313 -22.87 -8.61 9.82
C GLU A 313 -23.43 -7.66 10.90
N SER A 314 -23.27 -7.97 12.17
CA SER A 314 -23.71 -7.07 13.26
C SER A 314 -22.86 -5.79 13.37
N LYS A 315 -21.65 -5.77 12.78
CA LYS A 315 -20.74 -4.62 12.77
C LYS A 315 -20.90 -3.71 11.55
N GLN A 316 -21.69 -4.11 10.54
CA GLN A 316 -21.81 -3.39 9.27
C GLN A 316 -22.22 -1.91 9.47
N GLU A 317 -23.19 -1.63 10.34
CA GLU A 317 -23.63 -0.25 10.63
C GLU A 317 -22.50 0.60 11.25
N ALA A 318 -21.70 0.01 12.13
CA ALA A 318 -20.54 0.69 12.72
C ALA A 318 -19.44 0.96 11.68
N ILE A 319 -19.18 -0.01 10.79
CA ILE A 319 -18.24 0.16 9.67
C ILE A 319 -18.70 1.30 8.77
N THR A 320 -19.99 1.32 8.37
CA THR A 320 -20.55 2.39 7.54
C THR A 320 -20.39 3.76 8.21
N SER A 321 -20.70 3.83 9.50
CA SER A 321 -20.56 5.08 10.27
C SER A 321 -19.11 5.56 10.31
N PHE A 322 -18.14 4.65 10.43
CA PHE A 322 -16.71 5.01 10.42
C PHE A 322 -16.25 5.48 9.04
N MET A 323 -16.64 4.78 7.96
CA MET A 323 -16.27 5.15 6.60
C MET A 323 -16.83 6.53 6.24
N ASP A 324 -18.11 6.78 6.51
CA ASP A 324 -18.74 8.09 6.22
C ASP A 324 -18.14 9.22 7.08
N PHE A 325 -17.79 8.91 8.34
CA PHE A 325 -17.13 9.88 9.21
C PHE A 325 -15.74 10.25 8.69
N PHE A 326 -14.93 9.24 8.31
CA PHE A 326 -13.57 9.47 7.84
C PHE A 326 -13.53 10.23 6.51
N PHE A 327 -14.40 9.86 5.54
CA PHE A 327 -14.44 10.54 4.25
C PHE A 327 -15.18 11.88 4.26
N ALA A 328 -15.69 12.34 5.41
CA ALA A 328 -16.16 13.71 5.52
C ALA A 328 -15.00 14.72 5.27
N ASP A 329 -15.31 15.81 4.56
CA ASP A 329 -14.32 16.73 4.02
C ASP A 329 -13.20 17.13 5.01
N ASP A 330 -13.60 17.54 6.23
CA ASP A 330 -12.64 18.04 7.22
C ASP A 330 -11.64 16.98 7.69
N GLN A 331 -12.11 15.74 7.91
CA GLN A 331 -11.28 14.63 8.41
C GLN A 331 -10.36 14.09 7.30
N TYR A 332 -10.94 13.82 6.13
CA TYR A 332 -10.23 13.21 5.01
C TYR A 332 -9.14 14.14 4.45
N VAL A 333 -9.46 15.41 4.22
CA VAL A 333 -8.51 16.38 3.64
C VAL A 333 -7.32 16.60 4.56
N ASP A 334 -7.57 16.77 5.87
CA ASP A 334 -6.49 16.94 6.85
C ASP A 334 -5.58 15.73 6.91
N TRP A 335 -6.17 14.52 6.90
CA TRP A 335 -5.44 13.27 6.93
C TRP A 335 -4.56 13.10 5.67
N VAL A 336 -5.14 13.21 4.46
CA VAL A 336 -4.43 12.95 3.21
C VAL A 336 -3.37 14.01 2.92
N GLN A 337 -3.63 15.28 3.29
CA GLN A 337 -2.68 16.37 3.13
C GLN A 337 -1.50 16.23 4.09
N THR A 338 -1.75 15.86 5.35
CA THR A 338 -0.68 15.68 6.34
C THR A 338 0.19 14.48 5.99
N GLU A 339 -0.39 13.37 5.48
CA GLU A 339 0.38 12.24 4.94
C GLU A 339 1.12 12.59 3.63
N GLY A 340 0.78 13.73 2.98
CA GLY A 340 1.46 14.23 1.79
C GLY A 340 1.08 13.50 0.51
N PHE A 341 -0.16 13.01 0.40
CA PHE A 341 -0.68 12.30 -0.77
C PHE A 341 -1.68 13.11 -1.58
N LEU A 342 -2.09 12.57 -2.72
CA LEU A 342 -3.11 13.16 -3.58
C LEU A 342 -4.48 12.64 -3.16
N PRO A 343 -5.50 13.52 -3.09
CA PRO A 343 -6.85 13.13 -2.73
C PRO A 343 -7.55 12.37 -3.86
N THR A 344 -8.40 11.43 -3.48
CA THR A 344 -9.22 10.62 -4.40
C THR A 344 -10.65 11.14 -4.51
N THR A 345 -11.05 12.04 -3.62
CA THR A 345 -12.38 12.70 -3.63
C THR A 345 -12.37 13.99 -4.46
N LYS A 346 -13.53 14.39 -4.96
CA LYS A 346 -13.73 15.67 -5.69
C LYS A 346 -13.57 16.86 -4.75
N SER A 347 -14.17 16.76 -3.56
CA SER A 347 -14.06 17.79 -2.52
C SER A 347 -12.62 17.98 -2.05
N GLY A 348 -11.89 16.89 -1.81
CA GLY A 348 -10.48 16.91 -1.44
C GLY A 348 -9.60 17.51 -2.54
N ALA A 349 -9.86 17.15 -3.81
CA ALA A 349 -9.13 17.72 -4.94
C ALA A 349 -9.36 19.25 -5.06
N GLU A 350 -10.58 19.74 -4.79
CA GLU A 350 -10.89 21.17 -4.77
C GLU A 350 -10.17 21.89 -3.60
N ALA A 351 -10.18 21.28 -2.40
CA ALA A 351 -9.52 21.83 -1.22
C ALA A 351 -8.00 21.95 -1.39
N MET A 352 -7.36 20.94 -2.01
CA MET A 352 -5.90 20.84 -2.18
C MET A 352 -5.39 21.43 -3.51
N ALA A 353 -6.25 21.97 -4.36
CA ALA A 353 -5.90 22.47 -5.71
C ALA A 353 -4.84 23.58 -5.73
N SER A 354 -4.64 24.29 -4.62
CA SER A 354 -3.65 25.37 -4.50
C SER A 354 -2.34 24.97 -3.82
N ASP A 355 -2.16 23.70 -3.47
CA ASP A 355 -0.94 23.21 -2.83
C ASP A 355 0.19 23.11 -3.86
N GLU A 356 1.16 24.03 -3.78
CA GLU A 356 2.29 24.10 -4.70
C GLU A 356 3.22 22.87 -4.60
N THR A 357 3.23 22.17 -3.46
CA THR A 357 4.03 20.98 -3.23
C THR A 357 3.54 19.79 -4.06
N LEU A 358 2.23 19.71 -4.28
CA LEU A 358 1.59 18.61 -5.00
C LEU A 358 1.50 18.84 -6.52
N GLN A 359 1.68 20.11 -6.99
CA GLN A 359 1.54 20.45 -8.41
C GLN A 359 2.38 19.56 -9.36
N PRO A 360 3.68 19.27 -9.10
CA PRO A 360 4.46 18.43 -10.00
C PRO A 360 3.87 17.02 -10.17
N PHE A 361 3.28 16.48 -9.12
CA PHE A 361 2.69 15.13 -9.13
C PHE A 361 1.32 15.12 -9.80
N LEU A 362 0.51 16.18 -9.58
CA LEU A 362 -0.77 16.35 -10.27
C LEU A 362 -0.59 16.47 -11.80
N GLU A 363 0.49 17.12 -12.26
CA GLU A 363 0.83 17.22 -13.68
C GLU A 363 1.24 15.86 -14.29
N MET A 364 1.82 14.96 -13.50
CA MET A 364 2.22 13.62 -13.95
C MET A 364 1.09 12.59 -13.90
N LEU A 365 0.05 12.82 -13.07
CA LEU A 365 -1.03 11.87 -12.84
C LEU A 365 -1.76 11.41 -14.12
N PRO A 366 -1.99 12.26 -15.15
CA PRO A 366 -2.60 11.82 -16.40
C PRO A 366 -1.78 10.78 -17.20
N ALA A 367 -0.48 10.65 -16.91
CA ALA A 367 0.42 9.66 -17.53
C ALA A 367 0.71 8.47 -16.61
N ALA A 368 -0.04 8.34 -15.52
CA ALA A 368 0.17 7.28 -14.54
C ALA A 368 -0.43 5.96 -15.00
N GLU A 369 0.40 4.91 -14.93
CA GLU A 369 -0.01 3.51 -15.06
C GLU A 369 -0.29 2.94 -13.67
N PHE A 370 -1.41 2.27 -13.52
CA PHE A 370 -1.83 1.66 -12.26
C PHE A 370 -1.64 0.15 -12.27
N TYR A 371 -1.53 -0.45 -11.11
CA TYR A 371 -1.57 -1.89 -10.97
C TYR A 371 -2.95 -2.43 -11.41
N PRO A 372 -3.01 -3.61 -12.07
CA PRO A 372 -4.28 -4.21 -12.46
C PRO A 372 -4.97 -4.89 -11.26
N THR A 373 -5.29 -4.10 -10.24
CA THR A 373 -5.83 -4.58 -8.94
C THR A 373 -7.20 -5.23 -9.04
N SER A 374 -7.94 -4.96 -10.12
CA SER A 374 -9.20 -5.64 -10.45
C SER A 374 -9.01 -7.05 -11.03
N ASN A 375 -7.78 -7.42 -11.44
CA ASN A 375 -7.48 -8.77 -11.91
C ASN A 375 -7.26 -9.71 -10.71
N PRO A 376 -8.00 -10.84 -10.59
CA PRO A 376 -7.86 -11.77 -9.46
C PRO A 376 -6.46 -12.37 -9.30
N ALA A 377 -5.69 -12.50 -10.41
CA ALA A 377 -4.32 -12.99 -10.38
C ALA A 377 -3.32 -11.95 -9.86
N TRP A 378 -3.74 -10.68 -9.66
CA TRP A 378 -2.83 -9.61 -9.27
C TRP A 378 -2.13 -9.88 -7.94
N ASN A 379 -2.84 -10.37 -6.91
CA ASN A 379 -2.21 -10.67 -5.61
C ASN A 379 -1.04 -11.65 -5.73
N ALA A 380 -1.20 -12.70 -6.55
CA ALA A 380 -0.13 -13.67 -6.77
C ALA A 380 1.02 -13.07 -7.59
N THR A 381 0.69 -12.20 -8.54
CA THR A 381 1.65 -11.48 -9.39
C THR A 381 2.47 -10.48 -8.57
N ASP A 382 1.83 -9.68 -7.73
CA ASP A 382 2.47 -8.74 -6.81
C ASP A 382 3.44 -9.48 -5.88
N GLY A 383 3.00 -10.56 -5.24
CA GLY A 383 3.86 -11.42 -4.43
C GLY A 383 5.01 -12.06 -5.20
N ALA A 384 4.82 -12.35 -6.50
CA ALA A 384 5.87 -12.86 -7.36
C ALA A 384 6.93 -11.78 -7.66
N PHE A 385 6.53 -10.54 -7.98
CA PHE A 385 7.46 -9.41 -8.13
C PHE A 385 8.27 -9.19 -6.86
N LYS A 386 7.61 -9.07 -5.71
CA LYS A 386 8.25 -8.87 -4.40
C LYS A 386 9.27 -9.94 -4.04
N SER A 387 9.05 -11.17 -4.49
CA SER A 387 9.93 -12.30 -4.18
C SER A 387 11.01 -12.61 -5.23
N LEU A 388 10.80 -12.18 -6.48
CA LEU A 388 11.64 -12.61 -7.60
C LEU A 388 12.38 -11.46 -8.29
N MET A 389 11.83 -10.22 -8.27
CA MET A 389 12.45 -9.11 -9.01
C MET A 389 13.87 -8.79 -8.54
N GLY A 390 14.16 -8.97 -7.25
CA GLY A 390 15.51 -8.83 -6.71
C GLY A 390 16.55 -9.79 -7.32
N LEU A 391 16.11 -10.92 -7.92
CA LEU A 391 16.98 -11.85 -8.62
C LEU A 391 17.57 -11.24 -9.90
N LEU A 392 17.03 -10.14 -10.38
CA LEU A 392 17.59 -9.38 -11.48
C LEU A 392 19.08 -9.02 -11.25
N GLU A 393 19.49 -8.84 -10.00
CA GLU A 393 20.88 -8.59 -9.64
C GLU A 393 21.83 -9.73 -10.12
N THR A 394 21.38 -10.98 -10.09
CA THR A 394 22.23 -12.16 -10.31
C THR A 394 21.78 -13.05 -11.47
N GLN A 395 20.53 -13.00 -11.88
CA GLN A 395 19.95 -13.84 -12.92
C GLN A 395 19.73 -13.08 -14.23
N ASP A 396 19.46 -13.82 -15.29
CA ASP A 396 19.07 -13.32 -16.61
C ASP A 396 17.68 -12.68 -16.53
N PRO A 397 17.49 -11.46 -17.09
CA PRO A 397 16.20 -10.73 -17.04
C PRO A 397 15.02 -11.54 -17.61
N ALA A 398 15.19 -12.19 -18.75
CA ALA A 398 14.13 -12.99 -19.35
C ALA A 398 13.69 -14.12 -18.40
N SER A 399 14.64 -14.79 -17.78
CA SER A 399 14.34 -15.86 -16.81
C SER A 399 13.59 -15.34 -15.56
N VAL A 400 13.89 -14.14 -15.12
CA VAL A 400 13.16 -13.52 -13.97
C VAL A 400 11.72 -13.24 -14.37
N LEU A 401 11.50 -12.59 -15.52
CA LEU A 401 10.16 -12.24 -16.00
C LEU A 401 9.31 -13.49 -16.29
N GLU A 402 9.90 -14.53 -16.94
CA GLU A 402 9.23 -15.82 -17.17
C GLU A 402 8.76 -16.48 -15.87
N GLN A 403 9.57 -16.41 -14.80
CA GLN A 403 9.20 -16.96 -13.49
C GLN A 403 8.04 -16.17 -12.87
N ILE A 404 8.01 -14.85 -13.00
CA ILE A 404 6.92 -14.01 -12.50
C ILE A 404 5.65 -14.29 -13.30
N GLN A 405 5.72 -14.32 -14.66
CA GLN A 405 4.59 -14.66 -15.51
C GLN A 405 3.99 -16.03 -15.18
N ALA A 406 4.84 -17.04 -14.96
CA ALA A 406 4.38 -18.38 -14.59
C ALA A 406 3.59 -18.41 -13.26
N ARG A 407 3.88 -17.48 -12.33
CA ARG A 407 3.09 -17.36 -11.08
C ARG A 407 1.75 -16.68 -11.33
N ALA A 408 1.71 -15.67 -12.20
CA ALA A 408 0.47 -15.04 -12.64
C ALA A 408 -0.45 -16.05 -13.35
N ASP A 409 0.09 -16.81 -14.30
CA ASP A 409 -0.66 -17.83 -15.06
C ASP A 409 -1.23 -18.94 -14.16
N ALA A 410 -0.53 -19.28 -13.09
CA ALA A 410 -0.99 -20.30 -12.16
C ALA A 410 -2.13 -19.83 -11.24
N ALA A 411 -2.35 -18.51 -11.16
CA ALA A 411 -3.39 -17.87 -10.34
C ALA A 411 -4.60 -17.38 -11.17
N SER A 412 -4.51 -17.45 -12.51
CA SER A 412 -5.52 -17.00 -13.47
C SER A 412 -6.63 -18.04 -13.70
#